data_c0b32ada461c17ec2c38bcc1471e0106
#
_entry.id   c0b32ada461c17ec2c38bcc1471e0106
#
_cell.length_a   1.000
_cell.length_b   1.000
_cell.length_c   1.000
_cell.angle_alpha   90.00
_cell.angle_beta   90.00
_cell.angle_gamma   90.00
#
_symmetry.space_group_name_H-M   'P 1'
#
loop_
_entity.id
_entity.type
_entity.pdbx_description
1 polymer ?
#
loop_
_entity_poly.entity_id
_entity_poly.type
_entity_poly.pdbx_seq_one_letter_code
_entity_poly.pdbx_strand_id
1 'polypeptide(L)'
;MFSEFLTKDNFILIVTSLAILVVILVADRLIRRAIARYSRRLKLEPHVENIFKLSARIVIVAVGAVAFLSLFGMPTEWFVGVSALTGAAIGFASTQTVGNFLAGLYIMISRPFMVRDYVKIGDVEGEVREISINYTKIYTPTYNIMEIPNRKVLDSTILNYSGKRDIIDYSFQIGFPHLEEMANKELIEECIMPAIDAFYSKYKNILSKKPEVSMFKFDRLERAFLIRMFFPEGKIDAFYDIQPELMQNIANSWDACRAG
;
A
#
# COMPACT_ATOMS: atom_id res chain seq x y z
N MET A 1 40.67 -34.65 -47.50
CA MET A 1 40.32 -34.27 -46.10
C MET A 1 39.87 -32.81 -45.96
N PHE A 2 40.57 -31.78 -46.54
CA PHE A 2 40.09 -30.38 -46.46
C PHE A 2 38.95 -30.04 -47.43
N SER A 3 38.81 -30.73 -48.54
CA SER A 3 37.73 -30.51 -49.54
C SER A 3 36.37 -31.07 -49.14
N GLU A 4 36.34 -32.04 -48.24
CA GLU A 4 35.07 -32.58 -47.67
C GLU A 4 34.47 -31.71 -46.61
N PHE A 5 35.28 -30.84 -45.96
CA PHE A 5 34.81 -29.87 -44.99
C PHE A 5 34.09 -28.64 -45.61
N LEU A 6 34.33 -28.39 -46.90
CA LEU A 6 33.75 -27.28 -47.66
C LEU A 6 32.57 -27.68 -48.53
N THR A 7 31.76 -28.67 -48.08
CA THR A 7 30.47 -28.88 -48.71
C THR A 7 29.59 -27.64 -48.50
N LYS A 8 28.74 -27.33 -49.47
CA LYS A 8 27.85 -26.17 -49.46
C LYS A 8 27.05 -26.07 -48.16
N ASP A 9 26.65 -27.19 -47.61
CA ASP A 9 25.84 -27.29 -46.36
C ASP A 9 26.71 -26.91 -45.13
N ASN A 10 27.94 -27.38 -45.04
CA ASN A 10 28.86 -27.04 -43.95
C ASN A 10 29.25 -25.55 -43.98
N PHE A 11 29.43 -24.97 -45.19
CA PHE A 11 29.72 -23.56 -45.35
C PHE A 11 28.53 -22.68 -44.86
N ILE A 12 27.27 -23.04 -45.22
CA ILE A 12 26.07 -22.34 -44.75
C ILE A 12 25.98 -22.42 -43.21
N LEU A 13 26.25 -23.61 -42.66
CA LEU A 13 26.18 -23.83 -41.21
C LEU A 13 27.22 -23.00 -40.43
N ILE A 14 28.46 -22.85 -40.98
CA ILE A 14 29.49 -21.99 -40.39
C ILE A 14 29.06 -20.51 -40.46
N VAL A 15 28.58 -20.06 -41.62
CA VAL A 15 28.16 -18.67 -41.81
C VAL A 15 26.99 -18.29 -40.90
N THR A 16 25.97 -19.17 -40.78
CA THR A 16 24.82 -18.96 -39.92
C THR A 16 25.20 -19.00 -38.44
N SER A 17 26.11 -19.88 -38.02
CA SER A 17 26.62 -19.93 -36.64
C SER A 17 27.38 -18.65 -36.29
N LEU A 18 28.20 -18.17 -37.19
CA LEU A 18 28.94 -16.89 -37.00
C LEU A 18 27.97 -15.70 -36.95
N ALA A 19 26.97 -15.70 -37.81
CA ALA A 19 25.93 -14.66 -37.80
C ALA A 19 25.16 -14.61 -36.47
N ILE A 20 24.73 -15.76 -35.92
CA ILE A 20 24.08 -15.85 -34.61
C ILE A 20 25.00 -15.31 -33.52
N LEU A 21 26.28 -15.70 -33.51
CA LEU A 21 27.22 -15.22 -32.50
C LEU A 21 27.38 -13.70 -32.56
N VAL A 22 27.48 -13.12 -33.76
CA VAL A 22 27.53 -11.67 -33.97
C VAL A 22 26.26 -11.00 -33.47
N VAL A 23 25.08 -11.56 -33.77
CA VAL A 23 23.78 -11.04 -33.30
C VAL A 23 23.72 -11.03 -31.76
N ILE A 24 24.15 -12.12 -31.11
CA ILE A 24 24.19 -12.21 -29.63
C ILE A 24 25.11 -11.09 -29.05
N LEU A 25 26.31 -10.95 -29.60
CA LEU A 25 27.27 -9.94 -29.12
C LEU A 25 26.77 -8.50 -29.34
N VAL A 26 26.14 -8.23 -30.49
CA VAL A 26 25.58 -6.92 -30.81
C VAL A 26 24.38 -6.65 -29.89
N ALA A 27 23.47 -7.61 -29.74
CA ALA A 27 22.30 -7.47 -28.84
C ALA A 27 22.72 -7.21 -27.38
N ASP A 28 23.70 -8.00 -26.85
CA ASP A 28 24.26 -7.79 -25.51
C ASP A 28 24.83 -6.36 -25.36
N ARG A 29 25.59 -5.92 -26.36
CA ARG A 29 26.20 -4.58 -26.33
C ARG A 29 25.16 -3.47 -26.39
N LEU A 30 24.13 -3.59 -27.23
CA LEU A 30 23.08 -2.59 -27.39
C LEU A 30 22.21 -2.50 -26.15
N ILE A 31 21.79 -3.65 -25.61
CA ILE A 31 20.91 -3.70 -24.40
C ILE A 31 21.67 -3.16 -23.19
N ARG A 32 22.92 -3.55 -22.97
CA ARG A 32 23.70 -2.99 -21.86
C ARG A 32 23.94 -1.48 -21.98
N ARG A 33 24.13 -0.98 -23.22
CA ARG A 33 24.23 0.48 -23.45
C ARG A 33 22.89 1.18 -23.19
N ALA A 34 21.76 0.57 -23.56
CA ALA A 34 20.45 1.10 -23.28
C ALA A 34 20.20 1.15 -21.76
N ILE A 35 20.44 0.05 -21.04
CA ILE A 35 20.33 -0.01 -19.58
C ILE A 35 21.17 1.08 -18.92
N ALA A 36 22.45 1.21 -19.29
CA ALA A 36 23.35 2.22 -18.72
C ALA A 36 22.88 3.67 -19.02
N ARG A 37 22.24 3.90 -20.17
CA ARG A 37 21.69 5.21 -20.53
C ARG A 37 20.46 5.56 -19.67
N TYR A 38 19.54 4.60 -19.49
CA TYR A 38 18.35 4.77 -18.66
C TYR A 38 18.69 4.87 -17.17
N SER A 39 19.63 4.04 -16.70
CA SER A 39 20.11 4.07 -15.31
C SER A 39 20.64 5.46 -14.91
N ARG A 40 21.43 6.08 -15.79
CA ARG A 40 21.94 7.46 -15.58
C ARG A 40 20.82 8.51 -15.55
N ARG A 41 19.79 8.36 -16.38
CA ARG A 41 18.64 9.29 -16.38
C ARG A 41 17.81 9.19 -15.09
N LEU A 42 17.65 7.97 -14.58
CA LEU A 42 16.86 7.68 -13.38
C LEU A 42 17.68 7.78 -12.08
N LYS A 43 19.00 8.08 -12.18
CA LYS A 43 19.94 8.12 -11.05
C LYS A 43 19.91 6.84 -10.20
N LEU A 44 19.80 5.68 -10.87
CA LEU A 44 19.78 4.39 -10.18
C LEU A 44 21.16 4.10 -9.57
N GLU A 45 21.15 3.40 -8.45
CA GLU A 45 22.38 2.95 -7.80
C GLU A 45 23.15 1.93 -8.67
N PRO A 46 24.49 1.93 -8.64
CA PRO A 46 25.29 1.09 -9.51
C PRO A 46 25.02 -0.41 -9.40
N HIS A 47 24.67 -0.90 -8.23
CA HIS A 47 24.34 -2.31 -8.05
C HIS A 47 23.03 -2.70 -8.73
N VAL A 48 22.01 -1.83 -8.75
CA VAL A 48 20.76 -2.04 -9.46
C VAL A 48 20.99 -2.10 -10.97
N GLU A 49 21.80 -1.18 -11.50
CA GLU A 49 22.22 -1.20 -12.90
C GLU A 49 22.91 -2.52 -13.28
N ASN A 50 23.80 -3.02 -12.41
CA ASN A 50 24.49 -4.28 -12.65
C ASN A 50 23.56 -5.49 -12.62
N ILE A 51 22.55 -5.51 -11.75
CA ILE A 51 21.53 -6.57 -11.73
C ILE A 51 20.77 -6.60 -13.05
N PHE A 52 20.30 -5.45 -13.56
CA PHE A 52 19.61 -5.39 -14.85
C PHE A 52 20.50 -5.84 -16.03
N LYS A 53 21.77 -5.45 -16.04
CA LYS A 53 22.72 -5.88 -17.07
C LYS A 53 22.98 -7.38 -17.02
N LEU A 54 23.13 -7.95 -15.82
CA LEU A 54 23.35 -9.38 -15.63
C LEU A 54 22.11 -10.18 -16.05
N SER A 55 20.92 -9.78 -15.62
CA SER A 55 19.66 -10.44 -16.01
C SER A 55 19.44 -10.43 -17.51
N ALA A 56 19.63 -9.27 -18.15
CA ALA A 56 19.53 -9.15 -19.61
C ALA A 56 20.54 -10.05 -20.34
N ARG A 57 21.78 -10.11 -19.84
CA ARG A 57 22.83 -10.97 -20.40
C ARG A 57 22.48 -12.45 -20.30
N ILE A 58 21.96 -12.90 -19.16
CA ILE A 58 21.54 -14.29 -18.97
C ILE A 58 20.45 -14.67 -20.01
N VAL A 59 19.44 -13.80 -20.18
CA VAL A 59 18.37 -14.03 -21.16
C VAL A 59 18.92 -14.08 -22.58
N ILE A 60 19.78 -13.12 -22.98
CA ILE A 60 20.36 -13.06 -24.33
C ILE A 60 21.21 -14.31 -24.61
N VAL A 61 22.04 -14.72 -23.66
CA VAL A 61 22.89 -15.91 -23.81
C VAL A 61 22.04 -17.17 -23.87
N ALA A 62 21.01 -17.30 -23.05
CA ALA A 62 20.09 -18.46 -23.07
C ALA A 62 19.37 -18.59 -24.41
N VAL A 63 18.77 -17.51 -24.92
CA VAL A 63 18.08 -17.50 -26.23
C VAL A 63 19.07 -17.77 -27.36
N GLY A 64 20.26 -17.16 -27.29
CA GLY A 64 21.30 -17.37 -28.28
C GLY A 64 21.85 -18.80 -28.31
N ALA A 65 21.98 -19.44 -27.13
CA ALA A 65 22.43 -20.83 -27.03
C ALA A 65 21.37 -21.77 -27.64
N VAL A 66 20.08 -21.56 -27.38
CA VAL A 66 19.00 -22.35 -28.00
C VAL A 66 19.02 -22.20 -29.53
N ALA A 67 19.11 -20.94 -30.01
CA ALA A 67 19.19 -20.67 -31.44
C ALA A 67 20.46 -21.33 -32.11
N PHE A 68 21.58 -21.31 -31.41
CA PHE A 68 22.82 -21.94 -31.88
C PHE A 68 22.67 -23.47 -31.93
N LEU A 69 22.16 -24.10 -30.87
CA LEU A 69 21.97 -25.56 -30.79
C LEU A 69 20.97 -26.09 -31.83
N SER A 70 19.92 -25.32 -32.14
CA SER A 70 18.94 -25.67 -33.16
C SER A 70 19.54 -25.79 -34.56
N LEU A 71 20.65 -25.07 -34.89
CA LEU A 71 21.32 -25.21 -36.17
C LEU A 71 21.99 -26.58 -36.37
N PHE A 72 22.37 -27.21 -35.26
CA PHE A 72 23.02 -28.55 -35.30
C PHE A 72 21.99 -29.69 -35.19
N GLY A 73 20.69 -29.40 -35.33
CA GLY A 73 19.64 -30.40 -35.20
C GLY A 73 19.53 -31.01 -33.80
N MET A 74 20.12 -30.36 -32.78
CA MET A 74 19.97 -30.86 -31.40
C MET A 74 18.53 -30.67 -30.90
N PRO A 75 17.99 -31.64 -30.14
CA PRO A 75 16.65 -31.52 -29.59
C PRO A 75 16.58 -30.33 -28.63
N THR A 76 15.83 -29.30 -29.03
CA THR A 76 15.66 -28.06 -28.25
C THR A 76 14.47 -28.17 -27.31
N GLU A 77 13.69 -29.23 -27.32
CA GLU A 77 12.52 -29.47 -26.47
C GLU A 77 12.87 -29.44 -25.00
N TRP A 78 14.04 -29.92 -24.61
CA TRP A 78 14.52 -29.85 -23.24
C TRP A 78 14.71 -28.40 -22.76
N PHE A 79 15.21 -27.52 -23.62
CA PHE A 79 15.37 -26.09 -23.28
C PHE A 79 14.02 -25.40 -23.16
N VAL A 80 13.04 -25.76 -23.97
CA VAL A 80 11.67 -25.27 -23.88
C VAL A 80 11.06 -25.71 -22.55
N GLY A 81 11.20 -26.98 -22.17
CA GLY A 81 10.72 -27.50 -20.90
C GLY A 81 11.35 -26.79 -19.67
N VAL A 82 12.69 -26.68 -19.65
CA VAL A 82 13.40 -25.99 -18.57
C VAL A 82 13.04 -24.52 -18.52
N SER A 83 12.92 -23.84 -19.67
CA SER A 83 12.52 -22.44 -19.74
C SER A 83 11.09 -22.22 -19.25
N ALA A 84 10.17 -23.12 -19.57
CA ALA A 84 8.80 -23.07 -19.10
C ALA A 84 8.72 -23.22 -17.57
N LEU A 85 9.45 -24.19 -17.00
CA LEU A 85 9.52 -24.39 -15.55
C LEU A 85 10.16 -23.18 -14.85
N THR A 86 11.27 -22.67 -15.39
CA THR A 86 11.96 -21.50 -14.86
C THR A 86 11.07 -20.27 -14.93
N GLY A 87 10.37 -20.05 -16.04
CA GLY A 87 9.40 -18.98 -16.24
C GLY A 87 8.24 -19.06 -15.25
N ALA A 88 7.71 -20.26 -15.03
CA ALA A 88 6.66 -20.49 -14.04
C ALA A 88 7.16 -20.19 -12.62
N ALA A 89 8.36 -20.65 -12.25
CA ALA A 89 8.95 -20.38 -10.93
C ALA A 89 9.15 -18.87 -10.70
N ILE A 90 9.69 -18.14 -11.69
CA ILE A 90 9.84 -16.68 -11.61
C ILE A 90 8.48 -15.98 -11.54
N GLY A 91 7.49 -16.45 -12.33
CA GLY A 91 6.14 -15.93 -12.30
C GLY A 91 5.51 -16.06 -10.91
N PHE A 92 5.58 -17.23 -10.29
CA PHE A 92 5.09 -17.45 -8.94
C PHE A 92 5.82 -16.57 -7.91
N ALA A 93 7.15 -16.49 -7.99
CA ALA A 93 7.93 -15.63 -7.10
C ALA A 93 7.57 -14.14 -7.25
N SER A 94 7.16 -13.71 -8.44
CA SER A 94 6.81 -12.31 -8.74
C SER A 94 5.35 -11.97 -8.43
N THR A 95 4.51 -12.94 -8.11
CA THR A 95 3.05 -12.76 -7.95
C THR A 95 2.70 -11.68 -6.94
N GLN A 96 3.43 -11.58 -5.83
CA GLN A 96 3.17 -10.57 -4.81
C GLN A 96 3.50 -9.16 -5.30
N THR A 97 4.61 -8.99 -6.01
CA THR A 97 5.03 -7.68 -6.54
C THR A 97 4.08 -7.19 -7.61
N VAL A 98 3.74 -8.07 -8.57
CA VAL A 98 2.76 -7.77 -9.62
C VAL A 98 1.38 -7.51 -9.02
N GLY A 99 0.99 -8.30 -8.02
CA GLY A 99 -0.27 -8.10 -7.29
C GLY A 99 -0.35 -6.73 -6.60
N ASN A 100 0.72 -6.28 -5.94
CA ASN A 100 0.78 -4.95 -5.33
C ASN A 100 0.71 -3.83 -6.39
N PHE A 101 1.40 -3.99 -7.52
CA PHE A 101 1.37 -3.04 -8.62
C PHE A 101 -0.06 -2.88 -9.18
N LEU A 102 -0.73 -3.99 -9.50
CA LEU A 102 -2.10 -3.97 -10.03
C LEU A 102 -3.09 -3.40 -9.00
N ALA A 103 -2.93 -3.76 -7.73
CA ALA A 103 -3.72 -3.22 -6.64
C ALA A 103 -3.53 -1.71 -6.49
N GLY A 104 -2.28 -1.22 -6.56
CA GLY A 104 -1.98 0.22 -6.50
C GLY A 104 -2.61 0.99 -7.67
N LEU A 105 -2.53 0.44 -8.88
CA LEU A 105 -3.18 1.02 -10.05
C LEU A 105 -4.72 1.05 -9.87
N TYR A 106 -5.31 -0.03 -9.36
CA TYR A 106 -6.73 -0.09 -9.07
C TYR A 106 -7.16 0.96 -8.03
N ILE A 107 -6.42 1.11 -6.92
CA ILE A 107 -6.70 2.13 -5.89
C ILE A 107 -6.67 3.53 -6.49
N MET A 108 -5.66 3.85 -7.32
CA MET A 108 -5.52 5.15 -7.97
C MET A 108 -6.64 5.46 -8.96
N ILE A 109 -7.21 4.44 -9.62
CA ILE A 109 -8.31 4.59 -10.58
C ILE A 109 -9.67 4.63 -9.88
N SER A 110 -9.96 3.65 -9.01
CA SER A 110 -11.24 3.49 -8.34
C SER A 110 -11.45 4.46 -7.18
N ARG A 111 -10.36 4.95 -6.59
CA ARG A 111 -10.31 5.93 -5.49
C ARG A 111 -11.25 5.59 -4.33
N PRO A 112 -11.13 4.42 -3.71
CA PRO A 112 -11.92 4.09 -2.51
C PRO A 112 -11.61 5.05 -1.36
N PHE A 113 -10.42 5.66 -1.37
CA PHE A 113 -9.95 6.77 -0.54
C PHE A 113 -8.94 7.60 -1.32
N MET A 114 -8.64 8.79 -0.82
CA MET A 114 -7.68 9.72 -1.40
C MET A 114 -6.58 10.07 -0.39
N VAL A 115 -5.53 10.73 -0.86
CA VAL A 115 -4.50 11.32 0.02
C VAL A 115 -5.18 12.39 0.88
N ARG A 116 -4.88 12.40 2.18
CA ARG A 116 -5.48 13.17 3.28
C ARG A 116 -6.78 12.63 3.86
N ASP A 117 -7.38 11.58 3.26
CA ASP A 117 -8.50 10.91 3.91
C ASP A 117 -8.04 10.24 5.21
N TYR A 118 -8.92 10.29 6.21
CA TYR A 118 -8.76 9.50 7.43
C TYR A 118 -9.48 8.17 7.26
N VAL A 119 -8.72 7.08 7.32
CA VAL A 119 -9.21 5.74 7.00
C VAL A 119 -8.83 4.72 8.05
N LYS A 120 -9.62 3.65 8.13
CA LYS A 120 -9.23 2.42 8.81
C LYS A 120 -9.19 1.30 7.79
N ILE A 121 -8.02 0.68 7.62
CA ILE A 121 -7.77 -0.41 6.68
C ILE A 121 -7.36 -1.64 7.50
N GLY A 122 -8.30 -2.58 7.67
CA GLY A 122 -8.13 -3.68 8.62
C GLY A 122 -7.94 -3.16 10.04
N ASP A 123 -6.78 -3.43 10.63
CA ASP A 123 -6.44 -2.98 11.99
C ASP A 123 -5.66 -1.66 12.03
N VAL A 124 -5.28 -1.11 10.87
CA VAL A 124 -4.50 0.13 10.76
C VAL A 124 -5.44 1.29 10.54
N GLU A 125 -5.33 2.30 11.42
CA GLU A 125 -6.13 3.51 11.37
C GLU A 125 -5.21 4.74 11.25
N GLY A 126 -5.61 5.73 10.45
CA GLY A 126 -4.87 6.97 10.31
C GLY A 126 -5.15 7.72 9.01
N GLU A 127 -4.40 8.79 8.79
CA GLU A 127 -4.45 9.62 7.58
C GLU A 127 -3.62 9.03 6.46
N VAL A 128 -4.17 8.96 5.26
CA VAL A 128 -3.45 8.57 4.04
C VAL A 128 -2.49 9.69 3.63
N ARG A 129 -1.18 9.44 3.75
CA ARG A 129 -0.13 10.41 3.36
C ARG A 129 0.31 10.26 1.91
N GLU A 130 0.34 9.02 1.40
CA GLU A 130 0.81 8.73 0.05
C GLU A 130 0.18 7.43 -0.48
N ILE A 131 -0.16 7.42 -1.74
CA ILE A 131 -0.55 6.22 -2.49
C ILE A 131 0.51 6.01 -3.57
N SER A 132 1.42 5.06 -3.33
CA SER A 132 2.46 4.67 -4.27
C SER A 132 2.03 3.45 -5.09
N ILE A 133 2.84 3.09 -6.08
CA ILE A 133 2.57 1.95 -6.97
C ILE A 133 2.42 0.62 -6.19
N ASN A 134 3.24 0.39 -5.16
CA ASN A 134 3.29 -0.89 -4.45
C ASN A 134 2.73 -0.84 -3.02
N TYR A 135 2.62 0.35 -2.42
CA TYR A 135 2.17 0.53 -1.03
C TYR A 135 1.41 1.83 -0.84
N THR A 136 0.60 1.85 0.20
CA THR A 136 -0.08 3.04 0.72
C THR A 136 0.52 3.38 2.07
N LYS A 137 0.90 4.66 2.29
CA LYS A 137 1.42 5.17 3.56
C LYS A 137 0.30 5.79 4.38
N ILE A 138 0.20 5.37 5.63
CA ILE A 138 -0.75 5.87 6.61
C ILE A 138 0.02 6.47 7.79
N TYR A 139 -0.36 7.68 8.18
CA TYR A 139 0.11 8.34 9.40
C TYR A 139 -0.86 8.01 10.55
N THR A 140 -0.37 7.28 11.53
CA THR A 140 -1.18 6.72 12.62
C THR A 140 -1.32 7.66 13.80
N PRO A 141 -2.32 7.47 14.71
CA PRO A 141 -2.47 8.24 15.94
C PRO A 141 -1.28 8.13 16.90
N THR A 142 -0.40 7.17 16.72
CA THR A 142 0.85 7.02 17.48
C THR A 142 2.02 7.78 16.86
N TYR A 143 1.75 8.70 15.92
CA TYR A 143 2.74 9.55 15.23
C TYR A 143 3.75 8.75 14.37
N ASN A 144 3.38 7.56 13.91
CA ASN A 144 4.20 6.72 13.06
C ASN A 144 3.66 6.67 11.63
N ILE A 145 4.56 6.49 10.66
CA ILE A 145 4.17 6.17 9.27
C ILE A 145 4.17 4.66 9.11
N MET A 146 3.03 4.11 8.69
CA MET A 146 2.87 2.70 8.38
C MET A 146 2.70 2.52 6.87
N GLU A 147 3.53 1.67 6.28
CA GLU A 147 3.46 1.29 4.87
C GLU A 147 2.70 -0.03 4.72
N ILE A 148 1.57 0.00 4.03
CA ILE A 148 0.74 -1.18 3.78
C ILE A 148 0.87 -1.55 2.30
N PRO A 149 1.26 -2.80 1.95
CA PRO A 149 1.25 -3.27 0.58
C PRO A 149 -0.15 -3.12 -0.05
N ASN A 150 -0.23 -2.57 -1.25
CA ASN A 150 -1.52 -2.21 -1.86
C ASN A 150 -2.46 -3.41 -2.03
N ARG A 151 -1.94 -4.61 -2.28
CA ARG A 151 -2.73 -5.83 -2.30
C ARG A 151 -3.41 -6.07 -0.96
N LYS A 152 -2.67 -5.93 0.16
CA LYS A 152 -3.23 -6.08 1.50
C LYS A 152 -4.29 -5.02 1.79
N VAL A 153 -4.14 -3.80 1.26
CA VAL A 153 -5.17 -2.75 1.35
C VAL A 153 -6.47 -3.22 0.72
N LEU A 154 -6.43 -3.75 -0.53
CA LEU A 154 -7.64 -4.22 -1.22
C LEU A 154 -8.24 -5.49 -0.61
N ASP A 155 -7.42 -6.37 -0.05
CA ASP A 155 -7.86 -7.59 0.63
C ASP A 155 -8.48 -7.31 2.01
N SER A 156 -8.36 -6.07 2.52
CA SER A 156 -8.87 -5.64 3.82
C SER A 156 -10.19 -4.86 3.70
N THR A 157 -10.96 -4.83 4.79
CA THR A 157 -12.08 -3.90 4.92
C THR A 157 -11.57 -2.48 5.03
N ILE A 158 -12.12 -1.56 4.23
CA ILE A 158 -11.77 -0.14 4.22
C ILE A 158 -12.95 0.65 4.78
N LEU A 159 -12.71 1.35 5.89
CA LEU A 159 -13.64 2.32 6.45
C LEU A 159 -13.05 3.72 6.21
N ASN A 160 -13.73 4.55 5.43
CA ASN A 160 -13.33 5.92 5.15
C ASN A 160 -14.17 6.89 5.97
N TYR A 161 -13.55 7.62 6.90
CA TYR A 161 -14.20 8.59 7.77
C TYR A 161 -14.33 9.98 7.13
N SER A 162 -13.54 10.27 6.07
CA SER A 162 -13.59 11.56 5.38
C SER A 162 -14.76 11.62 4.38
N GLY A 163 -15.06 10.50 3.73
CA GLY A 163 -16.14 10.43 2.76
C GLY A 163 -15.95 11.40 1.59
N LYS A 164 -17.05 12.06 1.13
CA LYS A 164 -17.02 13.02 0.00
C LYS A 164 -17.13 14.49 0.46
N ARG A 165 -16.84 14.81 1.73
CA ARG A 165 -17.28 16.09 2.34
C ARG A 165 -16.16 17.01 2.81
N ASP A 166 -14.90 16.75 2.54
CA ASP A 166 -13.75 17.51 3.04
C ASP A 166 -13.75 17.66 4.60
N ILE A 167 -14.51 16.77 5.27
CA ILE A 167 -14.68 16.72 6.72
C ILE A 167 -14.47 15.29 7.18
N ILE A 168 -13.59 15.10 8.12
CA ILE A 168 -13.40 13.83 8.83
C ILE A 168 -14.52 13.71 9.87
N ASP A 169 -15.41 12.74 9.69
CA ASP A 169 -16.47 12.38 10.64
C ASP A 169 -16.00 11.19 11.48
N TYR A 170 -15.23 11.48 12.51
CA TYR A 170 -14.65 10.47 13.38
C TYR A 170 -15.56 10.18 14.57
N SER A 171 -15.74 8.89 14.86
CA SER A 171 -16.53 8.48 16.00
C SER A 171 -15.78 7.48 16.87
N PHE A 172 -15.90 7.66 18.18
CA PHE A 172 -15.38 6.74 19.17
C PHE A 172 -16.43 6.46 20.24
N GLN A 173 -16.24 5.38 20.99
CA GLN A 173 -17.18 4.94 22.01
C GLN A 173 -16.62 5.20 23.38
N ILE A 174 -17.48 5.64 24.29
CA ILE A 174 -17.17 5.74 25.72
C ILE A 174 -18.21 4.91 26.47
N GLY A 175 -17.73 3.96 27.27
CA GLY A 175 -18.58 3.11 28.14
C GLY A 175 -18.65 3.68 29.56
N PHE A 176 -19.83 3.64 30.14
CA PHE A 176 -20.09 3.96 31.54
C PHE A 176 -20.79 2.78 32.22
N PRO A 177 -20.50 2.50 33.49
CA PRO A 177 -21.21 1.47 34.21
C PRO A 177 -22.72 1.84 34.33
N HIS A 178 -23.55 0.82 34.29
CA HIS A 178 -25.01 1.03 34.52
C HIS A 178 -25.26 1.22 36.01
N LEU A 179 -25.52 2.46 36.42
CA LEU A 179 -25.93 2.80 37.75
C LEU A 179 -27.47 2.99 37.79
N GLU A 180 -28.17 2.28 38.65
CA GLU A 180 -29.65 2.38 38.76
C GLU A 180 -30.11 3.78 39.21
N GLU A 181 -29.26 4.49 39.91
CA GLU A 181 -29.55 5.82 40.49
C GLU A 181 -29.47 6.96 39.49
N MET A 182 -28.90 6.76 38.31
CA MET A 182 -28.70 7.83 37.31
C MET A 182 -29.38 7.48 35.97
N ALA A 183 -30.33 8.30 35.55
CA ALA A 183 -31.00 8.14 34.27
C ALA A 183 -30.05 8.45 33.08
N ASN A 184 -30.27 7.81 31.92
CA ASN A 184 -29.45 8.06 30.71
C ASN A 184 -29.51 9.53 30.26
N LYS A 185 -30.66 10.19 30.43
CA LYS A 185 -30.82 11.59 30.08
C LYS A 185 -29.97 12.48 30.97
N GLU A 186 -29.99 12.23 32.27
CA GLU A 186 -29.19 12.92 33.26
C GLU A 186 -27.70 12.77 33.02
N LEU A 187 -27.24 11.54 32.73
CA LEU A 187 -25.83 11.29 32.34
C LEU A 187 -25.41 12.10 31.12
N ILE A 188 -26.26 12.20 30.09
CA ILE A 188 -25.96 12.99 28.90
C ILE A 188 -25.98 14.48 29.23
N GLU A 189 -27.02 15.02 29.86
CA GLU A 189 -27.23 16.45 30.03
C GLU A 189 -26.34 17.05 31.12
N GLU A 190 -26.08 16.31 32.20
CA GLU A 190 -25.34 16.84 33.36
C GLU A 190 -23.85 16.48 33.33
N CYS A 191 -23.47 15.31 32.75
CA CYS A 191 -22.05 14.89 32.77
C CYS A 191 -21.38 15.02 31.42
N ILE A 192 -21.99 14.55 30.32
CA ILE A 192 -21.30 14.49 29.01
C ILE A 192 -21.38 15.85 28.29
N MET A 193 -22.58 16.46 28.21
CA MET A 193 -22.75 17.70 27.44
C MET A 193 -21.96 18.89 27.97
N PRO A 194 -21.85 19.12 29.30
CA PRO A 194 -21.00 20.23 29.81
C PRO A 194 -19.55 20.08 29.43
N ALA A 195 -18.99 18.86 29.45
CA ALA A 195 -17.62 18.59 29.02
C ALA A 195 -17.43 18.87 27.51
N ILE A 196 -18.41 18.48 26.68
CA ILE A 196 -18.42 18.77 25.24
C ILE A 196 -18.54 20.27 24.97
N ASP A 197 -19.38 21.00 25.72
CA ASP A 197 -19.57 22.44 25.54
C ASP A 197 -18.31 23.23 25.89
N ALA A 198 -17.66 22.89 26.99
CA ALA A 198 -16.40 23.48 27.39
C ALA A 198 -15.31 23.20 26.35
N PHE A 199 -15.23 21.95 25.89
CA PHE A 199 -14.29 21.53 24.86
C PHE A 199 -14.54 22.25 23.52
N TYR A 200 -15.79 22.30 23.05
CA TYR A 200 -16.13 22.99 21.82
C TYR A 200 -15.83 24.48 21.87
N SER A 201 -16.07 25.12 23.01
CA SER A 201 -15.76 26.53 23.22
C SER A 201 -14.25 26.80 23.07
N LYS A 202 -13.42 25.89 23.57
CA LYS A 202 -11.94 25.99 23.47
C LYS A 202 -11.45 25.75 22.04
N TYR A 203 -12.05 24.78 21.31
CA TYR A 203 -11.55 24.31 20.01
C TYR A 203 -12.46 24.67 18.82
N LYS A 204 -13.36 25.65 18.98
CA LYS A 204 -14.30 26.09 17.94
C LYS A 204 -13.65 26.46 16.61
N ASN A 205 -12.40 26.96 16.65
CA ASN A 205 -11.65 27.37 15.45
C ASN A 205 -11.01 26.17 14.70
N ILE A 206 -10.95 25.01 15.33
CA ILE A 206 -10.33 23.79 14.77
C ILE A 206 -11.40 22.81 14.29
N LEU A 207 -12.51 22.71 15.04
CA LEU A 207 -13.61 21.80 14.74
C LEU A 207 -14.54 22.38 13.69
N SER A 208 -14.92 21.56 12.70
CA SER A 208 -15.92 21.96 11.68
C SER A 208 -17.33 22.09 12.25
N LYS A 209 -17.65 21.33 13.32
CA LYS A 209 -18.95 21.28 13.97
C LYS A 209 -18.79 20.87 15.44
N LYS A 210 -19.75 21.24 16.29
CA LYS A 210 -19.85 20.76 17.68
C LYS A 210 -19.94 19.23 17.69
N PRO A 211 -19.19 18.54 18.58
CA PRO A 211 -19.31 17.09 18.74
C PRO A 211 -20.73 16.67 19.09
N GLU A 212 -21.16 15.55 18.52
CA GLU A 212 -22.49 14.96 18.73
C GLU A 212 -22.37 13.72 19.62
N VAL A 213 -23.38 13.51 20.46
CA VAL A 213 -23.49 12.35 21.35
C VAL A 213 -24.74 11.57 21.00
N SER A 214 -24.62 10.26 20.90
CA SER A 214 -25.73 9.35 20.74
C SER A 214 -25.53 8.07 21.57
N MET A 215 -26.59 7.46 22.03
CA MET A 215 -26.48 6.17 22.68
C MET A 215 -26.13 5.11 21.63
N PHE A 216 -25.10 4.31 21.93
CA PHE A 216 -24.60 3.25 21.05
C PHE A 216 -25.04 1.87 21.54
N LYS A 217 -24.89 1.61 22.83
CA LYS A 217 -25.23 0.33 23.46
C LYS A 217 -25.81 0.56 24.83
N PHE A 218 -26.81 -0.26 25.16
CA PHE A 218 -27.42 -0.29 26.48
C PHE A 218 -27.59 -1.74 26.90
N ASP A 219 -26.92 -2.13 27.95
CA ASP A 219 -27.09 -3.45 28.55
C ASP A 219 -27.13 -3.36 30.10
N ARG A 220 -27.20 -4.51 30.74
CA ARG A 220 -27.36 -4.59 32.22
C ARG A 220 -26.12 -4.08 32.98
N LEU A 221 -24.95 -4.10 32.39
CA LEU A 221 -23.68 -3.76 33.03
C LEU A 221 -23.10 -2.46 32.56
N GLU A 222 -23.40 -2.07 31.29
CA GLU A 222 -22.77 -0.97 30.62
C GLU A 222 -23.73 -0.16 29.76
N ARG A 223 -23.47 1.15 29.74
CA ARG A 223 -24.07 2.11 28.81
C ARG A 223 -22.96 2.70 27.96
N ALA A 224 -22.97 2.47 26.66
CA ALA A 224 -21.96 3.05 25.76
C ALA A 224 -22.57 4.14 24.89
N PHE A 225 -21.87 5.25 24.79
CA PHE A 225 -22.22 6.39 23.96
C PHE A 225 -21.22 6.54 22.83
N LEU A 226 -21.74 6.85 21.64
CA LEU A 226 -20.96 7.20 20.48
C LEU A 226 -20.75 8.71 20.46
N ILE A 227 -19.52 9.15 20.52
CA ILE A 227 -19.13 10.54 20.39
C ILE A 227 -18.62 10.75 18.98
N ARG A 228 -19.22 11.67 18.22
CA ARG A 228 -18.82 12.02 16.85
C ARG A 228 -18.12 13.37 16.86
N MET A 229 -16.94 13.43 16.30
CA MET A 229 -16.13 14.63 16.15
C MET A 229 -15.95 14.97 14.68
N PHE A 230 -15.97 16.24 14.33
CA PHE A 230 -15.95 16.73 12.97
C PHE A 230 -14.73 17.63 12.74
N PHE A 231 -13.77 17.15 11.96
CA PHE A 231 -12.53 17.86 11.65
C PHE A 231 -12.45 18.23 10.17
N PRO A 232 -11.87 19.38 9.82
CA PRO A 232 -11.51 19.66 8.44
C PRO A 232 -10.34 18.77 8.01
N GLU A 233 -10.31 18.36 6.74
CA GLU A 233 -9.18 17.64 6.17
C GLU A 233 -7.86 18.39 6.36
N GLY A 234 -6.76 17.64 6.49
CA GLY A 234 -5.41 18.18 6.65
C GLY A 234 -5.10 18.76 8.02
N LYS A 235 -5.99 18.61 9.02
CA LYS A 235 -5.73 18.97 10.42
C LYS A 235 -5.67 17.78 11.36
N ILE A 236 -5.21 16.65 10.85
CA ILE A 236 -5.18 15.42 11.63
C ILE A 236 -4.21 15.46 12.82
N ASP A 237 -3.11 16.23 12.71
CA ASP A 237 -2.17 16.39 13.81
C ASP A 237 -2.89 17.02 15.03
N ALA A 238 -3.72 18.04 14.80
CA ALA A 238 -4.55 18.62 15.85
C ALA A 238 -5.58 17.62 16.39
N PHE A 239 -6.16 16.76 15.54
CA PHE A 239 -7.07 15.71 15.98
C PHE A 239 -6.42 14.75 16.97
N TYR A 240 -5.18 14.29 16.67
CA TYR A 240 -4.46 13.37 17.54
C TYR A 240 -4.15 13.97 18.91
N ASP A 241 -3.97 15.29 18.99
CA ASP A 241 -3.73 15.97 20.25
C ASP A 241 -5.02 16.22 21.06
N ILE A 242 -6.11 16.62 20.39
CA ILE A 242 -7.30 17.10 21.09
C ILE A 242 -8.36 16.02 21.38
N GLN A 243 -8.37 14.91 20.63
CA GLN A 243 -9.30 13.81 20.87
C GLN A 243 -9.08 13.14 22.25
N PRO A 244 -7.83 12.86 22.70
CA PRO A 244 -7.57 12.37 24.05
C PRO A 244 -7.99 13.36 25.14
N GLU A 245 -7.87 14.67 24.89
CA GLU A 245 -8.34 15.70 25.84
C GLU A 245 -9.87 15.65 26.02
N LEU A 246 -10.63 15.47 24.92
CA LEU A 246 -12.08 15.32 25.04
C LEU A 246 -12.46 14.09 25.87
N MET A 247 -11.79 12.97 25.64
CA MET A 247 -12.01 11.75 26.43
C MET A 247 -11.73 11.99 27.91
N GLN A 248 -10.63 12.66 28.23
CA GLN A 248 -10.26 12.98 29.61
C GLN A 248 -11.25 13.94 30.26
N ASN A 249 -11.73 14.96 29.53
CA ASN A 249 -12.71 15.92 30.02
C ASN A 249 -14.05 15.24 30.34
N ILE A 250 -14.50 14.32 29.49
CA ILE A 250 -15.72 13.53 29.73
C ILE A 250 -15.53 12.62 30.95
N ALA A 251 -14.38 11.95 31.09
CA ALA A 251 -14.09 11.12 32.23
C ALA A 251 -14.08 11.92 33.54
N ASN A 252 -13.39 13.06 33.56
CA ASN A 252 -13.34 13.94 34.75
C ASN A 252 -14.73 14.48 35.11
N SER A 253 -15.55 14.85 34.13
CA SER A 253 -16.92 15.31 34.34
C SER A 253 -17.82 14.19 34.93
N TRP A 254 -17.65 12.97 34.43
CA TRP A 254 -18.32 11.80 34.99
C TRP A 254 -17.94 11.56 36.45
N ASP A 255 -16.66 11.63 36.80
CA ASP A 255 -16.19 11.43 38.17
C ASP A 255 -16.75 12.50 39.10
N ALA A 256 -16.87 13.75 38.65
CA ALA A 256 -17.48 14.85 39.39
C ALA A 256 -18.97 14.64 39.61
N CYS A 257 -19.73 14.23 38.56
CA CYS A 257 -21.15 13.92 38.66
C CYS A 257 -21.47 12.76 39.63
N ARG A 258 -20.52 11.80 39.74
CA ARG A 258 -20.68 10.65 40.66
C ARG A 258 -20.38 10.98 42.12
N ALA A 259 -19.55 11.99 42.35
CA ALA A 259 -19.12 12.39 43.70
C ALA A 259 -20.11 13.33 44.41
N GLY A 260 -21.00 13.99 43.67
CA GLY A 260 -22.04 14.89 44.17
C GLY A 260 -23.37 14.19 44.32
#